data_600a1ca8781ced52d450090007398938
#
_entry.id   600a1ca8781ced52d450090007398938
#
_cell.length_a   1.000
_cell.length_b   1.000
_cell.length_c   1.000
_cell.angle_alpha   90.00
_cell.angle_beta   90.00
_cell.angle_gamma   90.00
#
_symmetry.space_group_name_H-M   'P 1'
#
loop_
_entity.id
_entity.type
_entity.pdbx_description
1 polymer ?
#
loop_
_entity_poly.entity_id
_entity_poly.type
_entity_poly.pdbx_seq_one_letter_code
_entity_poly.pdbx_strand_id
1 'polypeptide(L)' 'MNLELTILSNLVYNEKYARKVLPFLKAEYFKEKTHKIIFLEIHEYISQYDS' A
#
# COMPACT_ATOMS: atom_id res chain seq x y z
N MET A 1 3.60 -13.04 12.81
CA MET A 1 3.04 -12.58 11.52
C MET A 1 2.99 -11.06 11.50
N ASN A 2 3.49 -10.44 10.46
CA ASN A 2 3.48 -8.99 10.36
C ASN A 2 2.32 -8.55 9.46
N LEU A 3 1.28 -8.02 10.07
CA LEU A 3 0.08 -7.61 9.35
C LEU A 3 0.38 -6.52 8.32
N GLU A 4 1.27 -5.60 8.66
CA GLU A 4 1.64 -4.52 7.74
C GLU A 4 2.31 -5.06 6.48
N LEU A 5 3.22 -6.00 6.63
CA LEU A 5 3.86 -6.63 5.48
C LEU A 5 2.86 -7.41 4.63
N THR A 6 1.89 -8.06 5.28
CA THR A 6 0.86 -8.78 4.55
C THR A 6 0.03 -7.82 3.69
N ILE A 7 -0.36 -6.68 4.24
CA ILE A 7 -1.11 -5.67 3.50
C ILE A 7 -0.29 -5.15 2.33
N LEU A 8 0.98 -4.80 2.58
CA LEU A 8 1.85 -4.27 1.54
C LEU A 8 2.08 -5.28 0.42
N SER A 9 2.26 -6.56 0.78
CA SER A 9 2.44 -7.62 -0.21
C SER A 9 1.23 -7.76 -1.11
N ASN A 10 0.04 -7.69 -0.52
CA ASN A 10 -1.18 -7.78 -1.31
C ASN A 10 -1.36 -6.58 -2.23
N LEU A 11 -0.93 -5.40 -1.81
CA LEU A 11 -0.97 -4.22 -2.67
C LEU A 11 -0.09 -4.39 -3.90
N VAL A 12 1.04 -5.08 -3.75
CA VAL A 12 1.97 -5.30 -4.86
C VAL A 12 1.48 -6.40 -5.79
N TYR A 13 0.98 -7.51 -5.22
CA TYR A 13 0.67 -8.70 -6.02
C TYR A 13 -0.76 -8.79 -6.48
N ASN A 14 -1.66 -8.01 -5.92
CA ASN A 14 -3.08 -8.08 -6.27
C ASN A 14 -3.59 -6.69 -6.64
N GLU A 15 -3.63 -6.41 -7.93
CA GLU A 15 -4.03 -5.11 -8.44
C GLU A 15 -5.47 -4.75 -8.06
N LYS A 16 -6.37 -5.71 -8.13
CA LYS A 16 -7.77 -5.45 -7.78
C LYS A 16 -7.92 -5.09 -6.32
N TYR A 17 -7.20 -5.80 -5.46
CA TYR A 17 -7.19 -5.52 -4.04
C TYR A 17 -6.66 -4.10 -3.80
N ALA A 18 -5.56 -3.76 -4.46
CA ALA A 18 -4.92 -2.46 -4.29
C ALA A 18 -5.89 -1.33 -4.66
N ARG A 19 -6.57 -1.44 -5.78
CA ARG A 19 -7.50 -0.41 -6.24
C ARG A 19 -8.66 -0.22 -5.28
N LYS A 20 -9.12 -1.30 -4.65
CA LYS A 20 -10.23 -1.22 -3.70
C LYS A 20 -9.81 -0.67 -2.35
N VAL A 21 -8.62 -1.04 -1.90
CA VAL A 21 -8.19 -0.78 -0.52
C VAL A 21 -7.39 0.51 -0.41
N LEU A 22 -6.63 0.86 -1.44
CA LEU A 22 -5.74 2.01 -1.39
C LEU A 22 -6.42 3.31 -0.95
N PRO A 23 -7.63 3.65 -1.44
CA PRO A 23 -8.29 4.88 -1.01
C PRO A 23 -8.60 4.95 0.48
N PHE A 24 -8.63 3.81 1.15
CA PHE A 24 -8.94 3.74 2.58
C PHE A 24 -7.71 3.64 3.45
N LEU A 25 -6.52 3.53 2.85
CA LEU A 25 -5.28 3.40 3.60
C LEU A 25 -4.55 4.73 3.66
N LYS A 26 -3.88 4.96 4.80
CA LYS A 26 -3.04 6.14 4.99
C LYS A 26 -1.68 5.69 5.51
N ALA A 27 -0.63 6.45 5.16
CA ALA A 27 0.72 6.12 5.61
C ALA A 27 0.80 6.04 7.13
N GLU A 28 0.02 6.86 7.82
CA GLU A 28 0.03 6.91 9.28
C GLU A 28 -0.48 5.63 9.94
N TYR A 29 -1.15 4.75 9.18
CA TYR A 29 -1.60 3.46 9.71
C TYR A 29 -0.45 2.49 9.91
N PHE A 30 0.69 2.74 9.29
CA PHE A 30 1.86 1.88 9.41
C PHE A 30 2.75 2.43 10.51
N LYS A 31 3.11 1.57 11.46
CA LYS A 31 3.93 1.98 12.60
C LYS A 31 5.40 2.10 12.23
N GLU A 32 5.86 1.20 11.36
CA GLU A 32 7.25 1.19 10.98
C GLU A 32 7.52 2.19 9.86
N LYS A 33 8.59 2.97 10.03
CA LYS A 33 8.96 3.98 9.05
C LYS A 33 9.22 3.39 7.67
N THR A 34 9.87 2.22 7.64
CA THR A 34 10.14 1.54 6.38
C THR A 34 8.85 1.18 5.66
N HIS A 35 7.86 0.72 6.40
CA HIS A 35 6.57 0.35 5.82
C HIS A 35 5.83 1.58 5.29
N LYS A 36 5.93 2.71 5.97
CA LYS A 36 5.33 3.96 5.50
C LYS A 36 5.92 4.36 4.16
N ILE A 37 7.23 4.26 4.03
CA ILE A 37 7.93 4.61 2.80
C ILE A 37 7.49 3.69 1.67
N ILE A 38 7.44 2.38 1.92
CA ILE A 38 6.99 1.41 0.93
C ILE A 38 5.57 1.69 0.50
N PHE A 39 4.69 1.97 1.45
CA PHE A 39 3.30 2.29 1.16
C PHE A 39 3.20 3.52 0.26
N LEU A 40 3.93 4.58 0.58
CA LEU A 40 3.90 5.81 -0.21
C LEU A 40 4.38 5.57 -1.64
N GLU A 41 5.40 4.74 -1.81
CA GLU A 41 5.90 4.39 -3.14
C GLU A 41 4.85 3.63 -3.94
N ILE A 42 4.20 2.66 -3.30
CA ILE A 42 3.15 1.88 -3.95
C ILE A 42 1.98 2.79 -4.33
N HIS A 43 1.58 3.66 -3.43
CA HIS A 43 0.47 4.58 -3.64
C HIS A 43 0.75 5.48 -4.84
N GLU A 44 1.95 6.04 -4.91
CA GLU A 44 2.32 6.92 -6.01
C GLU A 44 2.34 6.17 -7.33
N TYR A 45 2.91 4.96 -7.33
CA TYR A 45 2.99 4.14 -8.53
C TYR A 45 1.60 3.84 -9.09
N ILE A 46 0.70 3.38 -8.22
CA ILE A 46 -0.65 3.02 -8.65
C ILE A 46 -1.42 4.25 -9.13
N SER A 47 -1.25 5.37 -8.45
CA SER A 47 -1.93 6.62 -8.82
C SER A 47 -1.50 7.10 -10.20
N GLN A 48 -0.22 6.94 -10.54
CA GLN A 48 0.27 7.33 -11.85
C GLN A 48 -0.29 6.46 -12.97
N TYR A 49 -0.40 5.16 -12.69
CA TYR A 49 -0.88 4.23 -13.71
C TYR A 49 -2.39 4.23 -13.87
N ASP A 50 -3.09 4.73 -12.89
CA ASP A 50 -4.55 4.70 -12.88
C ASP A 50 -5.16 6.01 -13.36
N SER A 51 -4.34 6.90 -13.82
CA SER A 51 -4.80 8.21 -14.29
C SER A 51 -5.24 8.17 -15.75
#